data_fb89ac75401e842c8d30732f92756ea2
#
_entry.id   fb89ac75401e842c8d30732f92756ea2
#
_cell.length_a   1.000
_cell.length_b   1.000
_cell.length_c   1.000
_cell.angle_alpha   90.00
_cell.angle_beta   90.00
_cell.angle_gamma   90.00
#
_symmetry.space_group_name_H-M   'P 1'
#
loop_
_entity.id
_entity.type
_entity.pdbx_description
1 polymer ?
#
loop_
_entity_poly.entity_id
_entity_poly.type
_entity_poly.pdbx_seq_one_letter_code
_entity_poly.pdbx_strand_id
1 'polypeptide(L)'
;MPHIELKTVEQLRWMREAGLVVASIHEALRAAVRPGITTRELDEVSAQAIADGGGASNFLGYYGYPATVCISVNDVIVHGIPGDYVLKDGDILSIDGGAYVIDPATNRQWHGDSARTVLVGDNISEARAELS
;
A
#
# COMPACT_ATOMS: atom_id res chain seq x y z
N MET A 1 -9.43 -12.05 31.58
CA MET A 1 -8.61 -12.97 30.77
C MET A 1 -8.68 -12.61 29.30
N PRO A 2 -7.57 -12.22 28.68
CA PRO A 2 -7.61 -11.96 27.25
C PRO A 2 -7.97 -13.23 26.48
N HIS A 3 -8.86 -13.08 25.56
CA HIS A 3 -9.29 -14.18 24.69
C HIS A 3 -8.31 -14.31 23.53
N ILE A 4 -7.71 -15.48 23.39
CA ILE A 4 -6.81 -15.77 22.29
C ILE A 4 -7.59 -16.55 21.24
N GLU A 5 -7.80 -15.92 20.09
CA GLU A 5 -8.46 -16.56 18.97
C GLU A 5 -7.46 -17.37 18.15
N LEU A 6 -7.72 -18.65 18.02
CA LEU A 6 -6.91 -19.52 17.16
C LEU A 6 -7.54 -19.57 15.77
N LYS A 7 -6.75 -19.28 14.76
CA LYS A 7 -7.20 -19.30 13.37
C LYS A 7 -7.16 -20.71 12.82
N THR A 8 -8.17 -21.10 12.05
CA THR A 8 -8.17 -22.36 11.29
C THR A 8 -7.23 -22.25 10.10
N VAL A 9 -6.91 -23.39 9.49
CA VAL A 9 -6.09 -23.43 8.26
C VAL A 9 -6.77 -22.64 7.15
N GLU A 10 -8.08 -22.74 7.02
CA GLU A 10 -8.82 -21.98 6.01
C GLU A 10 -8.79 -20.47 6.27
N GLN A 11 -8.93 -20.06 7.54
CA GLN A 11 -8.84 -18.65 7.92
C GLN A 11 -7.45 -18.10 7.65
N LEU A 12 -6.40 -18.86 7.95
CA LEU A 12 -5.01 -18.46 7.63
C LEU A 12 -4.81 -18.30 6.13
N ARG A 13 -5.46 -19.13 5.32
CA ARG A 13 -5.40 -19.02 3.86
C ARG A 13 -5.99 -17.69 3.39
N TRP A 14 -7.14 -17.28 3.94
CA TRP A 14 -7.74 -15.97 3.60
C TRP A 14 -6.88 -14.80 4.05
N MET A 15 -6.27 -14.89 5.23
CA MET A 15 -5.32 -13.88 5.69
C MET A 15 -4.13 -13.78 4.75
N ARG A 16 -3.63 -14.91 4.27
CA ARG A 16 -2.54 -14.95 3.29
C ARG A 16 -2.96 -14.32 1.97
N GLU A 17 -4.18 -14.59 1.49
CA GLU A 17 -4.68 -13.98 0.26
C GLU A 17 -4.71 -12.45 0.36
N ALA A 18 -5.20 -11.91 1.49
CA ALA A 18 -5.17 -10.47 1.73
C ALA A 18 -3.74 -9.93 1.74
N GLY A 19 -2.82 -10.63 2.40
CA GLY A 19 -1.41 -10.28 2.43
C GLY A 19 -0.75 -10.29 1.06
N LEU A 20 -1.14 -11.22 0.18
CA LEU A 20 -0.62 -11.28 -1.18
C LEU A 20 -1.10 -10.09 -2.02
N VAL A 21 -2.34 -9.64 -1.83
CA VAL A 21 -2.84 -8.43 -2.50
C VAL A 21 -2.01 -7.22 -2.06
N VAL A 22 -1.76 -7.07 -0.76
CA VAL A 22 -0.94 -5.96 -0.24
C VAL A 22 0.49 -6.04 -0.78
N ALA A 23 1.08 -7.23 -0.83
CA ALA A 23 2.42 -7.43 -1.41
C ALA A 23 2.45 -7.02 -2.89
N SER A 24 1.41 -7.32 -3.65
CA SER A 24 1.32 -6.93 -5.06
C SER A 24 1.17 -5.43 -5.24
N ILE A 25 0.50 -4.72 -4.32
CA ILE A 25 0.46 -3.26 -4.31
C ILE A 25 1.89 -2.70 -4.22
N HIS A 26 2.64 -3.15 -3.22
CA HIS A 26 4.01 -2.65 -3.01
C HIS A 26 4.94 -2.99 -4.17
N GLU A 27 4.83 -4.18 -4.74
CA GLU A 27 5.64 -4.57 -5.89
C GLU A 27 5.31 -3.71 -7.12
N ALA A 28 4.04 -3.49 -7.41
CA ALA A 28 3.61 -2.65 -8.52
C ALA A 28 4.05 -1.19 -8.35
N LEU A 29 3.94 -0.65 -7.14
CA LEU A 29 4.37 0.73 -6.86
C LEU A 29 5.88 0.86 -6.97
N ARG A 30 6.62 -0.11 -6.44
CA ARG A 30 8.09 -0.12 -6.55
C ARG A 30 8.53 -0.08 -8.01
N ALA A 31 7.87 -0.84 -8.87
CA ALA A 31 8.19 -0.87 -10.30
C ALA A 31 7.82 0.43 -11.01
N ALA A 32 6.82 1.16 -10.53
CA ALA A 32 6.32 2.39 -11.15
C ALA A 32 7.03 3.66 -10.65
N VAL A 33 7.63 3.64 -9.46
CA VAL A 33 8.27 4.82 -8.86
C VAL A 33 9.46 5.27 -9.72
N ARG A 34 9.42 6.52 -10.16
CA ARG A 34 10.49 7.16 -10.93
C ARG A 34 10.32 8.67 -10.87
N PRO A 35 11.40 9.46 -11.12
CA PRO A 35 11.24 10.91 -11.25
C PRO A 35 10.25 11.24 -12.38
N GLY A 36 9.39 12.21 -12.14
CA GLY A 36 8.41 12.66 -13.13
C GLY A 36 7.02 12.07 -12.99
N ILE A 37 6.85 10.98 -12.24
CA ILE A 37 5.52 10.44 -11.98
C ILE A 37 4.85 11.22 -10.84
N THR A 38 3.52 11.36 -10.89
CA THR A 38 2.78 11.98 -9.79
C THR A 38 2.35 10.93 -8.78
N THR A 39 2.08 11.37 -7.55
CA THR A 39 1.55 10.45 -6.53
C THR A 39 0.16 9.96 -6.90
N ARG A 40 -0.63 10.76 -7.63
CA ARG A 40 -1.93 10.33 -8.16
C ARG A 40 -1.79 9.16 -9.12
N GLU A 41 -0.80 9.22 -10.02
CA GLU A 41 -0.53 8.11 -10.95
C GLU A 41 -0.12 6.85 -10.20
N LEU A 42 0.62 6.99 -9.10
CA LEU A 42 0.95 5.86 -8.24
C LEU A 42 -0.30 5.26 -7.58
N ASP A 43 -1.27 6.10 -7.19
CA ASP A 43 -2.53 5.59 -6.67
C ASP A 43 -3.31 4.80 -7.71
N GLU A 44 -3.27 5.21 -8.98
CA GLU A 44 -3.88 4.45 -10.07
C GLU A 44 -3.22 3.07 -10.23
N VAL A 45 -1.91 3.00 -10.09
CA VAL A 45 -1.16 1.73 -10.10
C VAL A 45 -1.60 0.85 -8.93
N SER A 46 -1.75 1.42 -7.74
CA SER A 46 -2.24 0.72 -6.56
C SER A 46 -3.65 0.16 -6.80
N ALA A 47 -4.55 0.98 -7.31
CA ALA A 47 -5.92 0.57 -7.59
C ALA A 47 -5.97 -0.61 -8.57
N GLN A 48 -5.13 -0.58 -9.60
CA GLN A 48 -5.05 -1.67 -10.56
C GLN A 48 -4.52 -2.95 -9.95
N ALA A 49 -3.49 -2.86 -9.11
CA ALA A 49 -2.93 -4.03 -8.43
C ALA A 49 -3.96 -4.69 -7.50
N ILE A 50 -4.75 -3.88 -6.78
CA ILE A 50 -5.81 -4.39 -5.91
C ILE A 50 -6.88 -5.11 -6.73
N ALA A 51 -7.31 -4.52 -7.84
CA ALA A 51 -8.31 -5.12 -8.72
C ALA A 51 -7.81 -6.43 -9.32
N ASP A 52 -6.56 -6.47 -9.79
CA ASP A 52 -5.95 -7.66 -10.35
C ASP A 52 -5.83 -8.79 -9.33
N GLY A 53 -5.64 -8.44 -8.06
CA GLY A 53 -5.56 -9.40 -6.97
C GLY A 53 -6.92 -9.86 -6.42
N GLY A 54 -8.02 -9.31 -6.94
CA GLY A 54 -9.36 -9.68 -6.48
C GLY A 54 -9.73 -9.12 -5.11
N GLY A 55 -9.06 -8.06 -4.68
CA GLY A 55 -9.30 -7.42 -3.39
C GLY A 55 -9.98 -6.06 -3.50
N ALA A 56 -10.06 -5.38 -2.37
CA ALA A 56 -10.52 -4.00 -2.29
C ALA A 56 -9.65 -3.23 -1.30
N SER A 57 -9.58 -1.91 -1.46
CA SER A 57 -8.75 -1.05 -0.62
C SER A 57 -9.33 -0.90 0.78
N ASN A 58 -8.47 -0.94 1.81
CA ASN A 58 -8.85 -0.58 3.17
C ASN A 58 -9.10 0.93 3.32
N PHE A 59 -8.50 1.75 2.46
CA PHE A 59 -8.52 3.20 2.61
C PHE A 59 -9.64 3.87 1.83
N LEU A 60 -9.91 3.42 0.61
CA LEU A 60 -10.86 4.11 -0.28
C LEU A 60 -12.25 4.16 0.34
N GLY A 61 -12.75 5.35 0.53
CA GLY A 61 -14.05 5.60 1.11
C GLY A 61 -14.10 5.58 2.63
N TYR A 62 -13.04 5.16 3.32
CA TYR A 62 -12.99 5.15 4.78
C TYR A 62 -12.94 6.60 5.28
N TYR A 63 -13.98 7.02 5.99
CA TYR A 63 -14.17 8.43 6.40
C TYR A 63 -13.97 9.40 5.23
N GLY A 64 -14.40 9.00 4.02
CA GLY A 64 -14.27 9.85 2.84
C GLY A 64 -12.87 9.91 2.21
N TYR A 65 -11.96 9.02 2.60
CA TYR A 65 -10.60 9.01 2.04
C TYR A 65 -10.67 8.77 0.52
N PRO A 66 -10.01 9.63 -0.31
CA PRO A 66 -10.24 9.63 -1.76
C PRO A 66 -9.34 8.71 -2.57
N ALA A 67 -8.49 7.89 -1.93
CA ALA A 67 -7.47 7.11 -2.62
C ALA A 67 -7.36 5.69 -2.06
N THR A 68 -6.62 4.82 -2.75
CA THR A 68 -6.46 3.42 -2.36
C THR A 68 -5.23 3.19 -1.49
N VAL A 69 -4.33 4.17 -1.38
CA VAL A 69 -3.05 4.05 -0.69
C VAL A 69 -2.70 5.40 -0.06
N CYS A 70 -1.89 5.39 1.00
CA CYS A 70 -1.30 6.60 1.56
C CYS A 70 0.14 6.71 1.06
N ILE A 71 0.51 7.86 0.51
CA ILE A 71 1.87 8.13 0.03
C ILE A 71 2.36 9.42 0.66
N SER A 72 3.33 9.31 1.55
CA SER A 72 3.94 10.46 2.21
C SER A 72 5.32 10.72 1.62
N VAL A 73 5.57 11.96 1.20
CA VAL A 73 6.82 12.33 0.54
C VAL A 73 7.67 13.15 1.50
N ASN A 74 8.92 12.72 1.70
CA ASN A 74 9.91 13.41 2.53
C ASN A 74 9.40 13.71 3.96
N ASP A 75 9.14 14.97 4.28
CA ASP A 75 8.77 15.41 5.63
C ASP A 75 7.28 15.28 5.97
N VAL A 76 6.47 14.83 5.04
CA VAL A 76 5.05 14.55 5.33
C VAL A 76 4.99 13.31 6.23
N ILE A 77 4.55 13.49 7.46
CA ILE A 77 4.65 12.45 8.49
C ILE A 77 3.43 11.52 8.50
N VAL A 78 2.25 12.02 8.17
CA VAL A 78 1.01 11.25 8.27
C VAL A 78 0.12 11.42 7.04
N HIS A 79 -0.47 10.29 6.63
CA HIS A 79 -1.60 10.23 5.69
C HIS A 79 -1.47 11.11 4.45
N GLY A 80 -0.32 11.00 3.76
CA GLY A 80 -0.15 11.70 2.48
C GLY A 80 -1.18 11.24 1.47
N ILE A 81 -2.07 12.16 1.07
CA ILE A 81 -3.08 11.87 0.07
C ILE A 81 -2.47 12.00 -1.32
N PRO A 82 -2.54 10.96 -2.17
CA PRO A 82 -2.04 11.04 -3.55
C PRO A 82 -2.66 12.21 -4.31
N GLY A 83 -1.84 12.94 -5.05
CA GLY A 83 -2.27 14.13 -5.78
C GLY A 83 -1.31 14.50 -6.90
N ASP A 84 -1.19 15.79 -7.15
CA ASP A 84 -0.45 16.32 -8.29
C ASP A 84 1.05 16.49 -8.05
N TYR A 85 1.54 16.11 -6.88
CA TYR A 85 2.98 16.19 -6.60
C TYR A 85 3.75 15.31 -7.57
N VAL A 86 4.73 15.90 -8.25
CA VAL A 86 5.62 15.21 -9.19
C VAL A 86 6.87 14.76 -8.44
N LEU A 87 7.16 13.47 -8.47
CA LEU A 87 8.33 12.91 -7.79
C LEU A 87 9.61 13.44 -8.41
N LYS A 88 10.58 13.69 -7.55
CA LYS A 88 11.91 14.16 -7.92
C LYS A 88 12.95 13.14 -7.51
N ASP A 89 14.04 13.12 -8.25
CA ASP A 89 15.21 12.31 -7.90
C ASP A 89 15.67 12.66 -6.47
N GLY A 90 15.82 11.66 -5.63
CA GLY A 90 16.22 11.82 -4.24
C GLY A 90 15.06 11.91 -3.24
N ASP A 91 13.80 11.94 -3.69
CA ASP A 91 12.66 11.91 -2.78
C ASP A 91 12.59 10.58 -2.03
N ILE A 92 12.09 10.64 -0.80
CA ILE A 92 11.82 9.46 0.02
C ILE A 92 10.31 9.32 0.12
N LEU A 93 9.79 8.16 -0.26
CA LEU A 93 8.37 7.86 -0.17
C LEU A 93 8.10 6.89 0.96
N SER A 94 7.13 7.20 1.82
CA SER A 94 6.56 6.25 2.75
C SER A 94 5.20 5.84 2.20
N ILE A 95 5.07 4.56 1.85
CA ILE A 95 3.85 4.03 1.23
C ILE A 95 3.17 3.11 2.23
N ASP A 96 1.94 3.43 2.58
CA ASP A 96 1.11 2.60 3.45
C ASP A 96 -0.03 2.03 2.60
N GLY A 97 -0.03 0.72 2.43
CA GLY A 97 -1.00 0.01 1.61
C GLY A 97 -1.76 -1.02 2.42
N GLY A 98 -3.05 -1.10 2.18
CA GLY A 98 -3.90 -2.08 2.83
C GLY A 98 -5.03 -2.50 1.91
N ALA A 99 -5.38 -3.77 1.99
CA ALA A 99 -6.44 -4.33 1.18
C ALA A 99 -7.15 -5.44 1.93
N TYR A 100 -8.36 -5.74 1.50
CA TYR A 100 -9.10 -6.88 2.03
C TYR A 100 -9.62 -7.75 0.90
N VAL A 101 -9.82 -9.01 1.23
CA VAL A 101 -10.51 -9.97 0.37
C VAL A 101 -11.74 -10.49 1.12
N ILE A 102 -12.72 -10.98 0.39
CA ILE A 102 -13.98 -11.46 0.96
C ILE A 102 -14.09 -12.96 0.74
N ASP A 103 -14.32 -13.70 1.83
CA ASP A 103 -14.69 -15.10 1.74
C ASP A 103 -16.15 -15.18 1.25
N PRO A 104 -16.40 -15.70 0.04
CA PRO A 104 -17.77 -15.74 -0.51
C PRO A 104 -18.73 -16.63 0.27
N ALA A 105 -18.23 -17.62 1.01
CA ALA A 105 -19.07 -18.53 1.78
C ALA A 105 -19.65 -17.87 3.04
N THR A 106 -18.89 -16.99 3.68
CA THR A 106 -19.28 -16.35 4.94
C THR A 106 -19.50 -14.86 4.82
N ASN A 107 -19.15 -14.26 3.69
CA ASN A 107 -19.13 -12.81 3.44
C ASN A 107 -18.22 -12.04 4.42
N ARG A 108 -17.27 -12.73 5.03
CA ARG A 108 -16.31 -12.14 5.97
C ARG A 108 -15.16 -11.50 5.21
N GLN A 109 -14.75 -10.29 5.67
CA GLN A 109 -13.61 -9.58 5.12
C GLN A 109 -12.34 -9.98 5.87
N TRP A 110 -11.28 -10.21 5.11
CA TRP A 110 -9.95 -10.50 5.64
C TRP A 110 -8.97 -9.43 5.18
N HIS A 111 -8.37 -8.73 6.13
CA HIS A 111 -7.57 -7.55 5.87
C HIS A 111 -6.07 -7.83 5.96
N GLY A 112 -5.30 -7.15 5.11
CA GLY A 112 -3.86 -7.06 5.19
C GLY A 112 -3.44 -5.60 5.19
N ASP A 113 -2.28 -5.30 5.77
CA ASP A 113 -1.75 -3.95 5.86
C ASP A 113 -0.23 -4.00 5.93
N SER A 114 0.45 -3.08 5.27
CA SER A 114 1.91 -3.01 5.28
C SER A 114 2.38 -1.64 4.81
N ALA A 115 3.48 -1.18 5.38
CA ALA A 115 4.12 0.08 5.00
C ALA A 115 5.54 -0.18 4.51
N ARG A 116 5.98 0.59 3.51
CA ARG A 116 7.35 0.52 2.98
C ARG A 116 7.89 1.90 2.69
N THR A 117 9.20 2.03 2.79
CA THR A 117 9.94 3.22 2.38
C THR A 117 10.64 2.95 1.05
N VAL A 118 10.47 3.84 0.09
CA VAL A 118 11.05 3.72 -1.26
C VAL A 118 11.81 5.00 -1.59
N LEU A 119 12.98 4.86 -2.17
CA LEU A 119 13.78 5.98 -2.66
C LEU A 119 13.54 6.18 -4.15
N VAL A 120 13.46 7.45 -4.57
CA VAL A 120 13.17 7.82 -5.97
C VAL A 120 14.46 8.13 -6.70
N GLY A 121 14.68 7.45 -7.84
CA GLY A 121 15.80 7.72 -8.73
C GLY A 121 17.13 7.16 -8.23
N ASP A 122 18.20 7.54 -8.93
CA ASP A 122 19.55 7.03 -8.67
C ASP A 122 20.44 7.99 -7.90
N ASN A 123 20.05 9.28 -7.83
CA ASN A 123 20.84 10.33 -7.21
C ASN A 123 20.38 10.61 -5.78
N ILE A 124 20.58 9.62 -4.91
CA ILE A 124 20.22 9.70 -3.51
C ILE A 124 21.48 9.77 -2.65
N SER A 125 21.39 10.48 -1.50
CA SER A 125 22.51 10.54 -0.57
C SER A 125 22.68 9.20 0.13
N GLU A 126 23.90 8.92 0.55
CA GLU A 126 24.21 7.69 1.29
C GLU A 126 23.34 7.56 2.55
N ALA A 127 23.13 8.65 3.28
CA ALA A 127 22.30 8.64 4.47
C ALA A 127 20.84 8.28 4.16
N ARG A 128 20.32 8.75 3.03
CA ARG A 128 18.96 8.38 2.59
C ARG A 128 18.90 6.91 2.19
N ALA A 129 19.91 6.40 1.53
CA ALA A 129 19.96 4.99 1.14
C ALA A 129 19.90 4.06 2.35
N GLU A 130 20.51 4.44 3.47
CA GLU A 130 20.47 3.66 4.70
C GLU A 130 19.09 3.59 5.34
N LEU A 131 18.19 4.51 5.02
CA LEU A 131 16.83 4.54 5.56
C LEU A 131 15.87 3.61 4.82
N SER A 132 16.24 3.11 3.67
CA SER A 132 15.35 2.27 2.87
C SER A 132 15.37 0.77 3.23
#